data_265d94210ea80403e3e9b1db35962970
#
_entry.id   265d94210ea80403e3e9b1db35962970
#
_cell.length_a   1.000
_cell.length_b   1.000
_cell.length_c   1.000
_cell.angle_alpha   90.00
_cell.angle_beta   90.00
_cell.angle_gamma   90.00
#
_symmetry.space_group_name_H-M   'P 1'
#
loop_
_entity.id
_entity.type
_entity.pdbx_description
1 polymer ?
#
loop_
_entity_poly.entity_id
_entity_poly.type
_entity_poly.pdbx_seq_one_letter_code
_entity_poly.pdbx_strand_id
1 'polypeptide(L)'
;SMFSAILTLVLGLYLSKNYKIILLSLFIITVGFLYVYFFSSDDLRYLIQDTITFQNTSSLGHLIEWIEGLISIYENPFGVGLAMSGNASGVDQSIKIGGENQFLIYGVQMGVISMVIYFLILIKSIFNSAKLYLLSNDVNHKSVGFITALTKFGLLIPLFTANAELYLFVAFFSWYLVGQSER
;
A
#
# COMPACT_ATOMS: atom_id res chain seq x y z
N SER A 1 6.93 4.61 -1.47
CA SER A 1 6.85 5.66 -0.46
C SER A 1 7.69 5.29 0.78
N MET A 2 8.39 6.27 1.35
CA MET A 2 9.25 6.08 2.53
C MET A 2 8.46 5.57 3.75
N PHE A 3 7.23 6.03 3.91
CA PHE A 3 6.32 5.56 4.97
C PHE A 3 6.01 4.07 4.90
N SER A 4 5.78 3.54 3.72
CA SER A 4 5.55 2.11 3.49
C SER A 4 6.76 1.28 3.95
N ALA A 5 7.97 1.70 3.58
CA ALA A 5 9.20 1.01 3.98
C ALA A 5 9.38 0.99 5.51
N ILE A 6 9.12 2.12 6.17
CA ILE A 6 9.20 2.23 7.63
C ILE A 6 8.19 1.29 8.31
N LEU A 7 6.92 1.32 7.87
CA LEU A 7 5.87 0.47 8.44
C LEU A 7 6.16 -1.02 8.21
N THR A 8 6.64 -1.39 7.03
CA THR A 8 7.04 -2.76 6.70
C THR A 8 8.20 -3.22 7.60
N LEU A 9 9.17 -2.35 7.82
CA LEU A 9 10.29 -2.62 8.71
C LEU A 9 9.80 -2.81 10.16
N VAL A 10 8.90 -1.96 10.65
CA VAL A 10 8.31 -2.09 11.99
C VAL A 10 7.57 -3.43 12.14
N LEU A 11 6.77 -3.83 11.15
CA LEU A 11 6.11 -5.14 11.18
C LEU A 11 7.12 -6.28 11.19
N GLY A 12 8.15 -6.22 10.34
CA GLY A 12 9.22 -7.24 10.28
C GLY A 12 9.94 -7.39 11.60
N LEU A 13 10.24 -6.28 12.26
CA LEU A 13 10.86 -6.25 13.58
C LEU A 13 9.95 -6.84 14.66
N TYR A 14 8.67 -6.49 14.63
CA TYR A 14 7.66 -7.03 15.56
C TYR A 14 7.53 -8.54 15.40
N LEU A 15 7.45 -9.04 14.17
CA LEU A 15 7.36 -10.47 13.87
C LEU A 15 8.64 -11.23 14.29
N SER A 16 9.82 -10.66 14.06
CA SER A 16 11.10 -11.30 14.38
C SER A 16 11.33 -11.49 15.89
N LYS A 17 10.63 -10.75 16.75
CA LYS A 17 10.78 -10.75 18.22
C LYS A 17 12.21 -10.51 18.71
N ASN A 18 13.08 -10.01 17.85
CA ASN A 18 14.48 -9.74 18.19
C ASN A 18 14.66 -8.27 18.58
N TYR A 19 14.59 -8.00 19.89
CA TYR A 19 14.68 -6.63 20.41
C TYR A 19 15.98 -5.89 20.03
N LYS A 20 17.09 -6.62 19.82
CA LYS A 20 18.36 -5.99 19.41
C LYS A 20 18.26 -5.42 17.99
N ILE A 21 17.65 -6.17 17.08
CA ILE A 21 17.42 -5.73 15.72
C ILE A 21 16.42 -4.57 15.72
N ILE A 22 15.37 -4.63 16.56
CA ILE A 22 14.39 -3.55 16.73
C ILE A 22 15.09 -2.26 17.13
N LEU A 23 15.88 -2.30 18.21
CA LEU A 23 16.60 -1.13 18.72
C LEU A 23 17.59 -0.57 17.70
N LEU A 24 18.35 -1.44 17.02
CA LEU A 24 19.31 -1.02 15.99
C LEU A 24 18.59 -0.33 14.82
N SER A 25 17.48 -0.89 14.37
CA SER A 25 16.72 -0.31 13.26
C SER A 25 16.07 1.03 13.63
N LEU A 26 15.51 1.14 14.82
CA LEU A 26 14.99 2.41 15.35
C LEU A 26 16.10 3.45 15.45
N PHE A 27 17.27 3.06 15.92
CA PHE A 27 18.43 3.95 15.99
C PHE A 27 18.84 4.45 14.59
N ILE A 28 18.96 3.55 13.60
CA ILE A 28 19.31 3.92 12.20
C ILE A 28 18.26 4.86 11.61
N ILE A 29 16.97 4.58 11.80
CA ILE A 29 15.88 5.44 11.31
C ILE A 29 15.96 6.83 11.97
N THR A 30 16.16 6.88 13.29
CA THR A 30 16.26 8.15 14.04
C THR A 30 17.46 8.97 13.57
N VAL A 31 18.64 8.33 13.44
CA VAL A 31 19.85 9.00 12.95
C VAL A 31 19.66 9.50 11.52
N GLY A 32 19.07 8.67 10.65
CA GLY A 32 18.74 9.07 9.27
C GLY A 32 17.78 10.24 9.20
N PHE A 33 16.73 10.25 10.03
CA PHE A 33 15.80 11.36 10.13
C PHE A 33 16.48 12.64 10.61
N LEU A 34 17.29 12.56 11.68
CA LEU A 34 18.05 13.69 12.19
C LEU A 34 19.05 14.21 11.16
N TYR A 35 19.73 13.33 10.44
CA TYR A 35 20.62 13.72 9.36
C TYR A 35 19.88 14.50 8.27
N VAL A 36 18.76 13.99 7.79
CA VAL A 36 17.92 14.70 6.81
C VAL A 36 17.43 16.03 7.36
N TYR A 37 16.97 16.07 8.61
CA TYR A 37 16.47 17.29 9.25
C TYR A 37 17.55 18.40 9.37
N PHE A 38 18.77 18.03 9.76
CA PHE A 38 19.83 19.03 10.00
C PHE A 38 20.68 19.37 8.76
N PHE A 39 20.87 18.41 7.86
CA PHE A 39 21.81 18.53 6.74
C PHE A 39 21.13 18.58 5.37
N SER A 40 19.80 18.49 5.29
CA SER A 40 19.13 18.61 4.00
C SER A 40 19.12 20.06 3.50
N SER A 41 19.08 20.21 2.17
CA SER A 41 18.86 21.51 1.52
C SER A 41 17.49 22.08 1.89
N ASP A 42 17.37 23.41 1.81
CA ASP A 42 16.11 24.08 2.09
C ASP A 42 14.98 23.59 1.16
N ASP A 43 15.30 23.27 -0.11
CA ASP A 43 14.35 22.69 -1.06
C ASP A 43 13.74 21.38 -0.56
N LEU A 44 14.54 20.51 0.07
CA LEU A 44 14.04 19.24 0.60
C LEU A 44 13.17 19.45 1.85
N ARG A 45 13.50 20.44 2.67
CA ARG A 45 12.68 20.83 3.83
C ARG A 45 11.33 21.40 3.38
N TYR A 46 11.33 22.28 2.38
CA TYR A 46 10.10 22.79 1.77
C TYR A 46 9.24 21.66 1.20
N LEU A 47 9.83 20.73 0.46
CA LEU A 47 9.13 19.60 -0.12
C LEU A 47 8.49 18.69 0.96
N ILE A 48 9.19 18.46 2.07
CA ILE A 48 8.66 17.71 3.22
C ILE A 48 7.51 18.49 3.86
N GLN A 49 7.67 19.78 4.09
CA GLN A 49 6.65 20.63 4.71
C GLN A 49 5.40 20.72 3.84
N ASP A 50 5.54 20.99 2.54
CA ASP A 50 4.44 21.05 1.58
C ASP A 50 3.69 19.70 1.48
N THR A 51 4.42 18.59 1.59
CA THR A 51 3.81 17.26 1.58
C THR A 51 3.00 17.02 2.85
N ILE A 52 3.51 17.39 4.02
CA ILE A 52 2.82 17.22 5.31
C ILE A 52 1.62 18.15 5.43
N THR A 53 1.72 19.37 4.92
CA THR A 53 0.64 20.37 4.98
C THR A 53 -0.39 20.22 3.85
N PHE A 54 -0.24 19.22 2.96
CA PHE A 54 -1.09 19.02 1.78
C PHE A 54 -1.16 20.25 0.85
N GLN A 55 -0.17 21.12 0.87
CA GLN A 55 -0.11 22.28 -0.02
C GLN A 55 0.49 21.96 -1.40
N ASN A 56 1.07 20.77 -1.55
CA ASN A 56 1.59 20.30 -2.82
C ASN A 56 0.42 20.01 -3.78
N THR A 57 0.51 20.55 -5.00
CA THR A 57 -0.50 20.37 -6.07
C THR A 57 -0.81 18.90 -6.35
N SER A 58 0.19 18.00 -6.25
CA SER A 58 -0.01 16.57 -6.41
C SER A 58 -0.86 15.97 -5.29
N SER A 59 -0.65 16.39 -4.04
CA SER A 59 -1.44 15.88 -2.90
C SER A 59 -2.90 16.34 -2.96
N LEU A 60 -3.14 17.59 -3.39
CA LEU A 60 -4.48 18.11 -3.62
C LEU A 60 -5.17 17.37 -4.78
N GLY A 61 -4.45 17.09 -5.87
CA GLY A 61 -4.97 16.30 -7.00
C GLY A 61 -5.47 14.94 -6.55
N HIS A 62 -4.67 14.19 -5.78
CA HIS A 62 -5.09 12.89 -5.24
C HIS A 62 -6.31 12.99 -4.32
N LEU A 63 -6.39 14.04 -3.49
CA LEU A 63 -7.56 14.23 -2.63
C LEU A 63 -8.85 14.45 -3.43
N ILE A 64 -8.80 15.29 -4.47
CA ILE A 64 -9.93 15.54 -5.36
C ILE A 64 -10.36 14.24 -6.06
N GLU A 65 -9.43 13.51 -6.66
CA GLU A 65 -9.69 12.23 -7.31
C GLU A 65 -10.31 11.20 -6.35
N TRP A 66 -9.91 11.19 -5.07
CA TRP A 66 -10.49 10.31 -4.07
C TRP A 66 -11.93 10.69 -3.73
N ILE A 67 -12.21 11.99 -3.59
CA ILE A 67 -13.57 12.49 -3.34
C ILE A 67 -14.47 12.15 -4.53
N GLU A 68 -14.03 12.39 -5.75
CA GLU A 68 -14.76 12.03 -6.97
C GLU A 68 -15.03 10.52 -7.05
N GLY A 69 -14.04 9.69 -6.70
CA GLY A 69 -14.20 8.25 -6.62
C GLY A 69 -15.25 7.82 -5.61
N LEU A 70 -15.25 8.41 -4.41
CA LEU A 70 -16.26 8.13 -3.38
C LEU A 70 -17.66 8.57 -3.80
N ILE A 71 -17.80 9.72 -4.45
CA ILE A 71 -19.08 10.20 -5.00
C ILE A 71 -19.58 9.22 -6.07
N SER A 72 -18.71 8.81 -6.99
CA SER A 72 -19.06 7.84 -8.03
C SER A 72 -19.54 6.49 -7.45
N ILE A 73 -18.89 5.99 -6.39
CA ILE A 73 -19.31 4.76 -5.70
C ILE A 73 -20.68 4.97 -5.02
N TYR A 74 -20.91 6.13 -4.43
CA TYR A 74 -22.19 6.44 -3.80
C TYR A 74 -23.34 6.49 -4.81
N GLU A 75 -23.11 7.11 -5.98
CA GLU A 75 -24.09 7.21 -7.06
C GLU A 75 -24.29 5.86 -7.78
N ASN A 76 -23.22 5.05 -7.88
CA ASN A 76 -23.22 3.78 -8.59
C ASN A 76 -22.69 2.65 -7.69
N PRO A 77 -23.44 2.19 -6.69
CA PRO A 77 -22.97 1.22 -5.68
C PRO A 77 -22.60 -0.16 -6.26
N PHE A 78 -23.09 -0.48 -7.47
CA PHE A 78 -22.74 -1.71 -8.20
C PHE A 78 -21.61 -1.52 -9.22
N GLY A 79 -21.07 -0.30 -9.32
CA GLY A 79 -20.00 0.07 -10.23
C GLY A 79 -20.49 0.55 -11.59
N VAL A 80 -19.60 1.26 -12.31
CA VAL A 80 -19.86 1.83 -13.64
C VAL A 80 -19.32 0.96 -14.78
N GLY A 81 -18.60 -0.10 -14.47
CA GLY A 81 -18.02 -1.03 -15.44
C GLY A 81 -16.49 -1.07 -15.44
N LEU A 82 -15.94 -2.15 -15.96
CA LEU A 82 -14.49 -2.36 -16.04
C LEU A 82 -13.85 -1.33 -16.96
N ALA A 83 -12.61 -0.95 -16.66
CA ALA A 83 -11.81 0.06 -17.39
C ALA A 83 -12.41 1.48 -17.43
N MET A 84 -13.42 1.78 -16.59
CA MET A 84 -14.05 3.11 -16.50
C MET A 84 -13.43 3.98 -15.38
N SER A 85 -12.32 3.56 -14.80
CA SER A 85 -11.68 4.24 -13.66
C SER A 85 -10.17 4.06 -13.66
N GLY A 86 -9.47 5.02 -13.07
CA GLY A 86 -8.02 5.00 -12.89
C GLY A 86 -7.24 5.36 -14.16
N ASN A 87 -5.91 5.39 -14.02
CA ASN A 87 -5.00 5.77 -15.12
C ASN A 87 -4.94 4.74 -16.26
N ALA A 88 -5.53 3.56 -16.09
CA ALA A 88 -5.63 2.52 -17.12
C ALA A 88 -7.01 2.45 -17.78
N SER A 89 -7.80 3.54 -17.73
CA SER A 89 -9.08 3.59 -18.42
C SER A 89 -8.86 3.41 -19.93
N GLY A 90 -9.35 2.29 -20.48
CA GLY A 90 -9.17 1.96 -21.89
C GLY A 90 -10.14 2.72 -22.83
N VAL A 91 -11.10 3.45 -22.26
CA VAL A 91 -12.20 4.05 -23.01
C VAL A 91 -12.03 5.56 -23.20
N ASP A 92 -11.58 6.25 -22.17
CA ASP A 92 -11.33 7.70 -22.26
C ASP A 92 -10.28 8.10 -21.21
N GLN A 93 -9.14 8.63 -21.69
CA GLN A 93 -8.06 9.10 -20.82
C GLN A 93 -8.43 10.36 -20.02
N SER A 94 -9.54 11.03 -20.33
CA SER A 94 -10.05 12.18 -19.58
C SER A 94 -10.79 11.77 -18.28
N ILE A 95 -11.23 10.51 -18.16
CA ILE A 95 -11.99 10.01 -17.02
C ILE A 95 -11.02 9.35 -16.04
N LYS A 96 -10.54 10.13 -15.07
CA LYS A 96 -9.63 9.64 -13.99
C LYS A 96 -10.36 9.44 -12.66
N ILE A 97 -11.63 9.09 -12.68
CA ILE A 97 -12.41 8.89 -11.46
C ILE A 97 -11.72 7.84 -10.57
N GLY A 98 -11.52 8.17 -9.29
CA GLY A 98 -10.83 7.29 -8.33
C GLY A 98 -9.29 7.36 -8.40
N GLY A 99 -8.73 8.08 -9.37
CA GLY A 99 -7.30 8.38 -9.50
C GLY A 99 -6.40 7.15 -9.50
N GLU A 100 -5.37 7.19 -8.67
CA GLU A 100 -4.42 6.09 -8.52
C GLU A 100 -4.71 5.18 -7.30
N ASN A 101 -5.81 5.42 -6.57
CA ASN A 101 -6.18 4.61 -5.42
C ASN A 101 -6.81 3.28 -5.86
N GLN A 102 -6.10 2.18 -5.64
CA GLN A 102 -6.53 0.84 -6.06
C GLN A 102 -7.88 0.43 -5.47
N PHE A 103 -8.18 0.80 -4.24
CA PHE A 103 -9.45 0.46 -3.58
C PHE A 103 -10.61 1.20 -4.24
N LEU A 104 -10.44 2.50 -4.50
CA LEU A 104 -11.45 3.31 -5.18
C LEU A 104 -11.67 2.85 -6.62
N ILE A 105 -10.60 2.46 -7.33
CA ILE A 105 -10.71 1.91 -8.68
C ILE A 105 -11.61 0.68 -8.69
N TYR A 106 -11.41 -0.26 -7.77
CA TYR A 106 -12.29 -1.43 -7.66
C TYR A 106 -13.72 -1.05 -7.27
N GLY A 107 -13.87 -0.08 -6.35
CA GLY A 107 -15.18 0.43 -5.95
C GLY A 107 -15.94 1.09 -7.09
N VAL A 108 -15.28 1.94 -7.88
CA VAL A 108 -15.88 2.63 -9.04
C VAL A 108 -16.22 1.63 -10.14
N GLN A 109 -15.32 0.71 -10.47
CA GLN A 109 -15.51 -0.22 -11.58
C GLN A 109 -16.53 -1.32 -11.28
N MET A 110 -16.47 -1.93 -10.11
CA MET A 110 -17.20 -3.15 -9.75
C MET A 110 -18.10 -3.00 -8.52
N GLY A 111 -18.22 -1.78 -7.99
CA GLY A 111 -19.06 -1.46 -6.85
C GLY A 111 -18.41 -1.63 -5.49
N VAL A 112 -19.11 -1.12 -4.47
CA VAL A 112 -18.63 -1.09 -3.07
C VAL A 112 -18.32 -2.48 -2.52
N ILE A 113 -19.08 -3.50 -2.92
CA ILE A 113 -18.89 -4.87 -2.46
C ILE A 113 -17.52 -5.41 -2.86
N SER A 114 -17.10 -5.17 -4.11
CA SER A 114 -15.79 -5.62 -4.59
C SER A 114 -14.64 -4.89 -3.89
N MET A 115 -14.78 -3.60 -3.62
CA MET A 115 -13.82 -2.83 -2.83
C MET A 115 -13.64 -3.45 -1.42
N VAL A 116 -14.74 -3.77 -0.74
CA VAL A 116 -14.70 -4.39 0.58
C VAL A 116 -14.10 -5.78 0.53
N ILE A 117 -14.50 -6.61 -0.43
CA ILE A 117 -13.95 -7.98 -0.61
C ILE A 117 -12.44 -7.90 -0.86
N TYR A 118 -11.99 -7.02 -1.74
CA TYR A 118 -10.56 -6.85 -2.02
C TYR A 118 -9.77 -6.45 -0.75
N PHE A 119 -10.29 -5.49 0.02
CA PHE A 119 -9.68 -5.08 1.29
C PHE A 119 -9.60 -6.26 2.28
N LEU A 120 -10.69 -7.03 2.44
CA LEU A 120 -10.72 -8.19 3.32
C LEU A 120 -9.74 -9.29 2.88
N ILE A 121 -9.60 -9.53 1.58
CA ILE A 121 -8.62 -10.49 1.04
C ILE A 121 -7.20 -10.05 1.39
N LEU A 122 -6.86 -8.77 1.23
CA LEU A 122 -5.54 -8.24 1.59
C LEU A 122 -5.25 -8.42 3.08
N ILE A 123 -6.16 -8.01 3.93
CA ILE A 123 -6.02 -8.13 5.39
C ILE A 123 -5.88 -9.60 5.79
N LYS A 124 -6.73 -10.47 5.26
CA LYS A 124 -6.66 -11.93 5.51
C LYS A 124 -5.33 -12.50 5.07
N SER A 125 -4.83 -12.13 3.90
CA SER A 125 -3.53 -12.59 3.39
C SER A 125 -2.38 -12.20 4.32
N ILE A 126 -2.38 -10.96 4.84
CA ILE A 126 -1.38 -10.50 5.80
C ILE A 126 -1.44 -11.32 7.09
N PHE A 127 -2.64 -11.48 7.67
CA PHE A 127 -2.81 -12.22 8.91
C PHE A 127 -2.46 -13.69 8.78
N ASN A 128 -2.90 -14.37 7.71
CA ASN A 128 -2.59 -15.78 7.47
C ASN A 128 -1.09 -15.99 7.30
N SER A 129 -0.43 -15.13 6.52
CA SER A 129 1.01 -15.21 6.30
C SER A 129 1.81 -14.94 7.58
N ALA A 130 1.40 -13.93 8.38
CA ALA A 130 2.01 -13.67 9.69
C ALA A 130 1.81 -14.85 10.66
N LYS A 131 0.62 -15.47 10.66
CA LYS A 131 0.32 -16.67 11.46
C LYS A 131 1.16 -17.86 11.02
N LEU A 132 1.33 -18.06 9.70
CA LEU A 132 2.19 -19.10 9.16
C LEU A 132 3.64 -18.94 9.66
N TYR A 133 4.18 -17.72 9.61
CA TYR A 133 5.50 -17.42 10.16
C TYR A 133 5.63 -17.76 11.64
N LEU A 134 4.61 -17.39 12.45
CA LEU A 134 4.67 -17.53 13.91
C LEU A 134 4.48 -18.99 14.38
N LEU A 135 3.67 -19.77 13.68
CA LEU A 135 3.22 -21.09 14.12
C LEU A 135 3.88 -22.27 13.40
N SER A 136 4.41 -22.07 12.19
CA SER A 136 5.08 -23.17 11.47
C SER A 136 6.38 -23.55 12.17
N ASN A 137 6.73 -24.82 12.08
CA ASN A 137 8.04 -25.34 12.48
C ASN A 137 9.01 -25.49 11.31
N ASP A 138 8.48 -25.50 10.08
CA ASP A 138 9.28 -25.61 8.85
C ASP A 138 9.88 -24.25 8.48
N VAL A 139 11.19 -24.23 8.23
CA VAL A 139 11.95 -23.01 7.90
C VAL A 139 11.48 -22.38 6.59
N ASN A 140 11.12 -23.21 5.60
CA ASN A 140 10.66 -22.72 4.31
C ASN A 140 9.30 -22.04 4.46
N HIS A 141 8.35 -22.67 5.16
CA HIS A 141 7.03 -22.08 5.43
C HIS A 141 7.16 -20.80 6.26
N LYS A 142 8.04 -20.75 7.26
CA LYS A 142 8.33 -19.49 7.99
C LYS A 142 8.82 -18.40 7.06
N SER A 143 9.78 -18.73 6.20
CA SER A 143 10.35 -17.74 5.27
C SER A 143 9.30 -17.20 4.29
N VAL A 144 8.49 -18.09 3.71
CA VAL A 144 7.39 -17.70 2.82
C VAL A 144 6.38 -16.84 3.57
N GLY A 145 5.94 -17.26 4.75
CA GLY A 145 4.99 -16.50 5.58
C GLY A 145 5.51 -15.11 5.92
N PHE A 146 6.78 -15.01 6.33
CA PHE A 146 7.41 -13.73 6.67
C PHE A 146 7.47 -12.79 5.45
N ILE A 147 8.02 -13.27 4.33
CA ILE A 147 8.15 -12.47 3.11
C ILE A 147 6.78 -12.02 2.61
N THR A 148 5.79 -12.92 2.59
CA THR A 148 4.43 -12.61 2.12
C THR A 148 3.76 -11.56 3.00
N ALA A 149 3.83 -11.73 4.33
CA ALA A 149 3.26 -10.76 5.27
C ALA A 149 3.85 -9.36 5.09
N LEU A 150 5.19 -9.27 4.99
CA LEU A 150 5.87 -7.99 4.77
C LEU A 150 5.56 -7.38 3.40
N THR A 151 5.52 -8.19 2.35
CA THR A 151 5.22 -7.71 0.99
C THR A 151 3.81 -7.13 0.91
N LYS A 152 2.79 -7.87 1.39
CA LYS A 152 1.40 -7.40 1.35
C LYS A 152 1.16 -6.22 2.29
N PHE A 153 1.76 -6.22 3.47
CA PHE A 153 1.67 -5.08 4.38
C PHE A 153 2.34 -3.83 3.81
N GLY A 154 3.53 -3.99 3.22
CA GLY A 154 4.26 -2.90 2.58
C GLY A 154 3.53 -2.31 1.37
N LEU A 155 2.72 -3.09 0.68
CA LEU A 155 1.91 -2.63 -0.44
C LEU A 155 0.67 -1.84 -0.01
N LEU A 156 0.20 -1.90 1.24
CA LEU A 156 -1.02 -1.20 1.66
C LEU A 156 -0.97 0.30 1.34
N ILE A 157 0.11 0.99 1.68
CA ILE A 157 0.24 2.43 1.40
C ILE A 157 0.35 2.71 -0.11
N PRO A 158 1.23 2.03 -0.88
CA PRO A 158 1.24 2.18 -2.33
C PRO A 158 -0.12 1.93 -3.01
N LEU A 159 -0.94 1.02 -2.50
CA LEU A 159 -2.27 0.77 -3.03
C LEU A 159 -3.25 1.93 -2.79
N PHE A 160 -3.03 2.76 -1.75
CA PHE A 160 -3.81 3.97 -1.52
C PHE A 160 -3.34 5.16 -2.35
N THR A 161 -2.04 5.24 -2.68
CA THR A 161 -1.43 6.44 -3.27
C THR A 161 -0.94 6.24 -4.70
N ALA A 162 -0.87 4.99 -5.13
CA ALA A 162 -0.44 4.62 -6.47
C ALA A 162 -1.09 3.28 -6.84
N ASN A 163 -1.38 3.10 -8.10
CA ASN A 163 -1.96 1.89 -8.67
C ASN A 163 -0.93 0.74 -8.70
N ALA A 164 -0.42 0.34 -7.52
CA ALA A 164 0.74 -0.55 -7.42
C ALA A 164 0.50 -1.91 -8.10
N GLU A 165 -0.72 -2.44 -8.08
CA GLU A 165 -1.07 -3.70 -8.74
C GLU A 165 -1.34 -3.55 -10.25
N LEU A 166 -1.34 -2.36 -10.81
CA LEU A 166 -1.29 -2.17 -12.26
C LEU A 166 0.03 -2.68 -12.86
N TYR A 167 1.10 -2.64 -12.07
CA TYR A 167 2.37 -3.21 -12.49
C TYR A 167 2.33 -4.73 -12.39
N LEU A 168 2.27 -5.39 -13.54
CA LEU A 168 2.12 -6.85 -13.66
C LEU A 168 3.11 -7.63 -12.77
N PHE A 169 4.36 -7.17 -12.69
CA PHE A 169 5.37 -7.81 -11.85
C PHE A 169 5.01 -7.74 -10.36
N VAL A 170 4.52 -6.59 -9.87
CA VAL A 170 4.12 -6.39 -8.47
C VAL A 170 2.91 -7.26 -8.15
N ALA A 171 1.88 -7.22 -9.00
CA ALA A 171 0.68 -8.03 -8.83
C ALA A 171 1.02 -9.52 -8.84
N PHE A 172 1.64 -10.01 -9.93
CA PHE A 172 1.95 -11.43 -10.08
C PHE A 172 2.79 -11.95 -8.92
N PHE A 173 3.91 -11.29 -8.60
CA PHE A 173 4.81 -11.76 -7.56
C PHE A 173 4.17 -11.75 -6.18
N SER A 174 3.44 -10.68 -5.83
CA SER A 174 2.82 -10.56 -4.52
C SER A 174 1.67 -11.56 -4.31
N TRP A 175 0.87 -11.84 -5.34
CA TRP A 175 -0.20 -12.83 -5.26
C TRP A 175 0.31 -14.27 -5.37
N TYR A 176 1.40 -14.50 -6.10
CA TYR A 176 2.11 -15.78 -6.09
C TYR A 176 2.59 -16.16 -4.68
N LEU A 177 3.18 -15.20 -3.96
CA LEU A 177 3.60 -15.40 -2.57
C LEU A 177 2.42 -15.74 -1.66
N VAL A 178 1.27 -15.07 -1.82
CA VAL A 178 0.04 -15.41 -1.09
C VAL A 178 -0.36 -16.85 -1.38
N GLY A 179 -0.39 -17.27 -2.65
CA GLY A 179 -0.71 -18.65 -3.02
C GLY A 179 0.25 -19.68 -2.43
N GLN A 180 1.53 -19.34 -2.24
CA GLN A 180 2.50 -20.21 -1.56
C GLN A 180 2.28 -20.25 -0.03
N SER A 181 1.82 -19.17 0.57
CA SER A 181 1.57 -19.09 2.02
C SER A 181 0.28 -19.78 2.46
N GLU A 182 -0.65 -20.07 1.55
CA GLU A 182 -1.92 -20.76 1.81
C GLU A 182 -1.83 -22.30 1.62
N ARG A 183 -0.70 -22.80 1.12
CA ARG A 183 -0.43 -24.26 0.99
C ARG A 183 0.15 -24.81 2.28
#